data_2de8977c0a422607394b6aa09d41947d
#
_entry.id   2de8977c0a422607394b6aa09d41947d
#
_cell.length_a   1.000
_cell.length_b   1.000
_cell.length_c   1.000
_cell.angle_alpha   90.00
_cell.angle_beta   90.00
_cell.angle_gamma   90.00
#
_symmetry.space_group_name_H-M   'P 1'
#
loop_
_entity.id
_entity.type
_entity.pdbx_description
1 polymer ?
#
loop_
_entity_poly.entity_id
_entity_poly.type
_entity_poly.pdbx_seq_one_letter_code
_entity_poly.pdbx_strand_id
1 'polypeptide(L)'
;RQLRGSKIAMVYQEPMASLNPSMKIGDQLAEVLVLHEGASKKIAVERAAQMLSAVRLPDPGRILNAYPHQISGGQQQRCVIAMALLAKPKLLLLDEPTTALDVTVEAGIVDLIKEISSKFGTSMIYISHNLGLIRETCDKITVMYSGQAVEVGEIGTVFNNMRHPYTQGLFSSIPLPGADKNARPLVSIPGQLPLPHQRPPGCTFGPRCAHFQSGRCDRPGLPIRAVGDQPGHEVRCARFEEIDWGAAGKAAIARDAVKPGDIVLKVDHLKKHYEVSRGGAFGGSVATVRANEDLTFEAREAETVAIVGESGCGKSTFAKVVMGLEESSSGAVTLGNLEIGAVPVRSRDTKTISKMQMVFQNPDSTLNPSHTVGFILDRAVHKLGRAGNAADQATGEISRILVTSR
;
A
#
# COMPACT_ATOMS: atom_id res chain seq x y z
N ARG A 1 -8.00 -26.69 -15.31
CA ARG A 1 -7.59 -27.24 -13.99
C ARG A 1 -6.18 -27.83 -13.99
N GLN A 2 -5.77 -28.58 -15.03
CA GLN A 2 -4.46 -29.27 -15.08
C GLN A 2 -3.22 -28.35 -15.08
N LEU A 3 -3.34 -27.08 -15.46
CA LEU A 3 -2.23 -26.14 -15.50
C LEU A 3 -2.04 -25.35 -14.19
N ARG A 4 -3.13 -25.15 -13.43
CA ARG A 4 -3.09 -24.35 -12.20
C ARG A 4 -2.35 -25.08 -11.09
N GLY A 5 -1.44 -24.38 -10.43
CA GLY A 5 -0.62 -24.89 -9.34
C GLY A 5 0.59 -25.71 -9.78
N SER A 6 0.58 -26.27 -11.01
CA SER A 6 1.70 -27.06 -11.54
C SER A 6 2.53 -26.33 -12.59
N LYS A 7 1.88 -25.67 -13.57
CA LYS A 7 2.56 -24.93 -14.65
C LYS A 7 2.43 -23.42 -14.49
N ILE A 8 1.33 -22.97 -13.92
CA ILE A 8 1.02 -21.57 -13.64
C ILE A 8 0.68 -21.48 -12.17
N ALA A 9 1.40 -20.65 -11.43
CA ALA A 9 1.13 -20.34 -10.03
C ALA A 9 0.88 -18.84 -9.87
N MET A 10 0.23 -18.46 -8.76
CA MET A 10 -0.11 -17.07 -8.47
C MET A 10 0.15 -16.77 -6.99
N VAL A 11 0.72 -15.61 -6.75
CA VAL A 11 0.83 -14.99 -5.43
C VAL A 11 -0.16 -13.83 -5.40
N TYR A 12 -1.10 -13.88 -4.46
CA TYR A 12 -2.15 -12.86 -4.30
C TYR A 12 -1.68 -11.71 -3.43
N GLN A 13 -2.38 -10.58 -3.53
CA GLN A 13 -2.09 -9.33 -2.84
C GLN A 13 -2.06 -9.47 -1.30
N GLU A 14 -2.97 -10.25 -0.73
CA GLU A 14 -3.05 -10.45 0.72
C GLU A 14 -2.63 -11.89 1.10
N PRO A 15 -1.49 -12.09 1.79
CA PRO A 15 -1.03 -13.42 2.17
C PRO A 15 -2.00 -14.15 3.09
N MET A 16 -2.69 -13.43 3.99
CA MET A 16 -3.70 -14.02 4.88
C MET A 16 -4.91 -14.59 4.16
N ALA A 17 -5.30 -14.01 3.01
CA ALA A 17 -6.39 -14.54 2.18
C ALA A 17 -5.99 -15.85 1.46
N SER A 18 -4.70 -16.08 1.28
CA SER A 18 -4.16 -17.27 0.60
C SER A 18 -3.86 -18.42 1.55
N LEU A 19 -3.71 -18.17 2.84
CA LEU A 19 -3.38 -19.16 3.85
C LEU A 19 -4.61 -19.56 4.66
N ASN A 20 -4.82 -20.86 4.85
CA ASN A 20 -5.88 -21.37 5.74
C ASN A 20 -5.46 -21.15 7.21
N PRO A 21 -6.19 -20.31 7.99
CA PRO A 21 -5.81 -20.00 9.36
C PRO A 21 -5.88 -21.17 10.33
N SER A 22 -6.64 -22.22 9.97
CA SER A 22 -6.83 -23.43 10.80
C SER A 22 -5.86 -24.56 10.50
N MET A 23 -4.96 -24.37 9.51
CA MET A 23 -3.96 -25.36 9.11
C MET A 23 -2.55 -24.88 9.39
N LYS A 24 -1.65 -25.78 9.78
CA LYS A 24 -0.22 -25.47 9.90
C LYS A 24 0.37 -25.13 8.53
N ILE A 25 1.36 -24.24 8.52
CA ILE A 25 2.07 -23.85 7.29
C ILE A 25 2.66 -25.07 6.56
N GLY A 26 3.26 -26.01 7.32
CA GLY A 26 3.86 -27.22 6.74
C GLY A 26 2.86 -28.11 6.01
N ASP A 27 1.65 -28.26 6.55
CA ASP A 27 0.61 -29.07 5.91
C ASP A 27 0.13 -28.41 4.61
N GLN A 28 -0.05 -27.08 4.58
CA GLN A 28 -0.45 -26.35 3.38
C GLN A 28 0.61 -26.40 2.27
N LEU A 29 1.88 -26.27 2.62
CA LEU A 29 2.99 -26.40 1.68
C LEU A 29 3.11 -27.82 1.14
N ALA A 30 2.99 -28.84 2.01
CA ALA A 30 3.09 -30.24 1.60
C ALA A 30 1.94 -30.64 0.68
N GLU A 31 0.73 -30.12 0.90
CA GLU A 31 -0.45 -30.38 0.08
C GLU A 31 -0.21 -30.07 -1.40
N VAL A 32 0.52 -29.00 -1.72
CA VAL A 32 0.87 -28.64 -3.10
C VAL A 32 1.61 -29.78 -3.80
N LEU A 33 2.60 -30.36 -3.16
CA LEU A 33 3.42 -31.44 -3.74
C LEU A 33 2.67 -32.78 -3.80
N VAL A 34 1.84 -33.04 -2.78
CA VAL A 34 1.00 -34.23 -2.78
C VAL A 34 -0.01 -34.20 -3.93
N LEU A 35 -0.68 -33.06 -4.13
CA LEU A 35 -1.72 -32.89 -5.16
C LEU A 35 -1.17 -32.83 -6.58
N HIS A 36 -0.05 -32.13 -6.79
CA HIS A 36 0.47 -31.86 -8.13
C HIS A 36 1.54 -32.82 -8.61
N GLU A 37 2.28 -33.44 -7.69
CA GLU A 37 3.38 -34.37 -8.03
C GLU A 37 3.15 -35.80 -7.50
N GLY A 38 2.10 -36.06 -6.70
CA GLY A 38 1.86 -37.36 -6.07
C GLY A 38 2.92 -37.72 -5.01
N ALA A 39 3.63 -36.72 -4.46
CA ALA A 39 4.68 -36.98 -3.48
C ALA A 39 4.13 -37.56 -2.19
N SER A 40 4.88 -38.43 -1.52
CA SER A 40 4.52 -38.86 -0.17
C SER A 40 4.60 -37.68 0.81
N LYS A 41 3.76 -37.67 1.85
CA LYS A 41 3.73 -36.59 2.86
C LYS A 41 5.12 -36.31 3.46
N LYS A 42 5.93 -37.33 3.71
CA LYS A 42 7.29 -37.17 4.25
C LYS A 42 8.19 -36.38 3.30
N ILE A 43 8.22 -36.76 2.02
CA ILE A 43 9.01 -36.07 0.98
C ILE A 43 8.49 -34.63 0.78
N ALA A 44 7.17 -34.45 0.79
CA ALA A 44 6.56 -33.13 0.64
C ALA A 44 6.96 -32.17 1.75
N VAL A 45 6.95 -32.60 3.02
CA VAL A 45 7.36 -31.79 4.17
C VAL A 45 8.87 -31.47 4.11
N GLU A 46 9.71 -32.42 3.72
CA GLU A 46 11.15 -32.20 3.58
C GLU A 46 11.45 -31.15 2.49
N ARG A 47 10.81 -31.25 1.32
CA ARG A 47 10.93 -30.27 0.24
C ARG A 47 10.34 -28.91 0.64
N ALA A 48 9.26 -28.89 1.42
CA ALA A 48 8.71 -27.66 1.99
C ALA A 48 9.73 -26.96 2.91
N ALA A 49 10.43 -27.70 3.79
CA ALA A 49 11.48 -27.16 4.63
C ALA A 49 12.63 -26.54 3.81
N GLN A 50 13.08 -27.23 2.76
CA GLN A 50 14.10 -26.74 1.85
C GLN A 50 13.65 -25.46 1.13
N MET A 51 12.40 -25.40 0.69
CA MET A 51 11.84 -24.20 0.05
C MET A 51 11.72 -23.04 1.03
N LEU A 52 11.30 -23.26 2.28
CA LEU A 52 11.27 -22.21 3.31
C LEU A 52 12.67 -21.64 3.57
N SER A 53 13.70 -22.49 3.55
CA SER A 53 15.10 -22.04 3.62
C SER A 53 15.50 -21.22 2.39
N ALA A 54 15.08 -21.66 1.19
CA ALA A 54 15.37 -20.95 -0.06
C ALA A 54 14.72 -19.56 -0.11
N VAL A 55 13.53 -19.38 0.49
CA VAL A 55 12.88 -18.07 0.64
C VAL A 55 13.40 -17.28 1.86
N ARG A 56 14.56 -17.67 2.42
CA ARG A 56 15.27 -16.99 3.51
C ARG A 56 14.42 -16.84 4.78
N LEU A 57 13.58 -17.82 5.09
CA LEU A 57 12.87 -17.87 6.36
C LEU A 57 13.78 -18.49 7.45
N PRO A 58 13.98 -17.80 8.59
CA PRO A 58 14.72 -18.37 9.71
C PRO A 58 13.91 -19.49 10.35
N ASP A 59 14.60 -20.52 10.82
CA ASP A 59 14.02 -21.67 11.51
C ASP A 59 12.83 -22.30 10.76
N PRO A 60 13.06 -22.94 9.58
CA PRO A 60 12.01 -23.60 8.82
C PRO A 60 11.21 -24.61 9.63
N GLY A 61 11.83 -25.31 10.58
CA GLY A 61 11.17 -26.29 11.43
C GLY A 61 10.09 -25.67 12.31
N ARG A 62 10.36 -24.52 12.90
CA ARG A 62 9.38 -23.77 13.67
C ARG A 62 8.23 -23.26 12.76
N ILE A 63 8.58 -22.72 11.58
CA ILE A 63 7.58 -22.20 10.61
C ILE A 63 6.65 -23.29 10.13
N LEU A 64 7.17 -24.48 9.78
CA LEU A 64 6.33 -25.63 9.37
C LEU A 64 5.29 -26.01 10.41
N ASN A 65 5.61 -25.87 11.69
CA ASN A 65 4.73 -26.20 12.80
C ASN A 65 3.84 -25.04 13.27
N ALA A 66 4.05 -23.84 12.75
CA ALA A 66 3.27 -22.66 13.08
C ALA A 66 1.97 -22.57 12.28
N TYR A 67 0.99 -21.89 12.85
CA TYR A 67 -0.20 -21.41 12.15
C TYR A 67 0.03 -20.03 11.54
N PRO A 68 -0.71 -19.63 10.51
CA PRO A 68 -0.54 -18.32 9.86
C PRO A 68 -0.51 -17.14 10.84
N HIS A 69 -1.40 -17.11 11.82
CA HIS A 69 -1.49 -16.02 12.82
C HIS A 69 -0.30 -15.95 13.81
N GLN A 70 0.57 -16.95 13.82
CA GLN A 70 1.75 -17.02 14.72
C GLN A 70 3.04 -16.50 14.08
N ILE A 71 2.98 -16.08 12.83
CA ILE A 71 4.11 -15.56 12.05
C ILE A 71 3.82 -14.15 11.53
N SER A 72 4.88 -13.35 11.30
CA SER A 72 4.74 -11.98 10.81
C SER A 72 4.23 -11.93 9.35
N GLY A 73 3.68 -10.77 8.93
CA GLY A 73 3.19 -10.57 7.56
C GLY A 73 4.25 -10.85 6.49
N GLY A 74 5.49 -10.41 6.69
CA GLY A 74 6.60 -10.72 5.79
C GLY A 74 6.96 -12.21 5.77
N GLN A 75 6.82 -12.93 6.89
CA GLN A 75 7.00 -14.39 6.93
C GLN A 75 5.85 -15.11 6.21
N GLN A 76 4.61 -14.64 6.38
CA GLN A 76 3.45 -15.16 5.65
C GLN A 76 3.62 -15.00 4.14
N GLN A 77 4.04 -13.81 3.70
CA GLN A 77 4.28 -13.54 2.28
C GLN A 77 5.34 -14.47 1.69
N ARG A 78 6.45 -14.68 2.40
CA ARG A 78 7.48 -15.65 1.99
C ARG A 78 6.95 -17.08 1.96
N CYS A 79 6.06 -17.47 2.87
CA CYS A 79 5.38 -18.76 2.83
C CYS A 79 4.49 -18.92 1.59
N VAL A 80 3.72 -17.89 1.22
CA VAL A 80 2.88 -17.90 0.01
C VAL A 80 3.74 -17.97 -1.26
N ILE A 81 4.85 -17.24 -1.31
CA ILE A 81 5.82 -17.34 -2.41
C ILE A 81 6.43 -18.74 -2.48
N ALA A 82 6.83 -19.30 -1.33
CA ALA A 82 7.35 -20.68 -1.26
C ALA A 82 6.31 -21.69 -1.79
N MET A 83 5.05 -21.55 -1.38
CA MET A 83 3.94 -22.39 -1.82
C MET A 83 3.76 -22.33 -3.35
N ALA A 84 3.78 -21.14 -3.94
CA ALA A 84 3.65 -20.95 -5.37
C ALA A 84 4.81 -21.57 -6.18
N LEU A 85 6.01 -21.62 -5.60
CA LEU A 85 7.23 -22.09 -6.26
C LEU A 85 7.53 -23.59 -6.07
N LEU A 86 6.89 -24.24 -5.10
CA LEU A 86 7.15 -25.64 -4.76
C LEU A 86 7.00 -26.59 -5.95
N ALA A 87 6.00 -26.39 -6.80
CA ALA A 87 5.76 -27.17 -8.01
C ALA A 87 6.60 -26.72 -9.22
N LYS A 88 7.54 -25.78 -9.05
CA LYS A 88 8.40 -25.23 -10.10
C LYS A 88 7.61 -24.81 -11.34
N PRO A 89 6.70 -23.84 -11.23
CA PRO A 89 5.85 -23.41 -12.31
C PRO A 89 6.68 -22.78 -13.45
N LYS A 90 6.20 -22.86 -14.69
CA LYS A 90 6.79 -22.17 -15.84
C LYS A 90 6.44 -20.67 -15.83
N LEU A 91 5.28 -20.33 -15.26
CA LEU A 91 4.79 -18.95 -15.16
C LEU A 91 4.33 -18.67 -13.72
N LEU A 92 4.85 -17.58 -13.14
CA LEU A 92 4.43 -17.06 -11.84
C LEU A 92 3.74 -15.71 -12.04
N LEU A 93 2.52 -15.60 -11.57
CA LEU A 93 1.77 -14.34 -11.50
C LEU A 93 1.96 -13.76 -10.10
N LEU A 94 2.39 -12.51 -10.03
CA LEU A 94 2.64 -11.77 -8.79
C LEU A 94 1.69 -10.57 -8.76
N ASP A 95 0.62 -10.67 -7.97
CA ASP A 95 -0.38 -9.61 -7.84
C ASP A 95 -0.10 -8.79 -6.59
N GLU A 96 0.55 -7.65 -6.79
CA GLU A 96 0.98 -6.73 -5.73
C GLU A 96 1.66 -7.44 -4.54
N PRO A 97 2.71 -8.25 -4.76
CA PRO A 97 3.26 -9.16 -3.76
C PRO A 97 3.95 -8.45 -2.59
N THR A 98 4.10 -7.14 -2.64
CA THR A 98 4.77 -6.32 -1.61
C THR A 98 3.84 -5.33 -0.92
N THR A 99 2.57 -5.27 -1.32
CA THR A 99 1.57 -4.38 -0.70
C THR A 99 1.40 -4.71 0.78
N ALA A 100 1.30 -3.68 1.61
CA ALA A 100 1.22 -3.75 3.07
C ALA A 100 2.49 -4.25 3.81
N LEU A 101 3.61 -4.37 3.11
CA LEU A 101 4.92 -4.63 3.72
C LEU A 101 5.68 -3.32 3.97
N ASP A 102 6.57 -3.35 4.95
CA ASP A 102 7.51 -2.24 5.12
C ASP A 102 8.61 -2.27 4.06
N VAL A 103 9.24 -1.13 3.82
CA VAL A 103 10.21 -0.91 2.73
C VAL A 103 11.39 -1.90 2.78
N THR A 104 11.84 -2.28 3.96
CA THR A 104 12.97 -3.20 4.11
C THR A 104 12.59 -4.65 3.80
N VAL A 105 11.40 -5.07 4.21
CA VAL A 105 10.83 -6.38 3.86
C VAL A 105 10.50 -6.42 2.37
N GLU A 106 9.94 -5.33 1.81
CA GLU A 106 9.68 -5.19 0.37
C GLU A 106 10.95 -5.42 -0.45
N ALA A 107 12.03 -4.70 -0.18
CA ALA A 107 13.31 -4.86 -0.87
C ALA A 107 13.82 -6.32 -0.79
N GLY A 108 13.75 -6.92 0.39
CA GLY A 108 14.17 -8.31 0.61
C GLY A 108 13.30 -9.34 -0.15
N ILE A 109 12.02 -9.06 -0.40
CA ILE A 109 11.14 -9.92 -1.21
C ILE A 109 11.42 -9.75 -2.69
N VAL A 110 11.68 -8.53 -3.13
CA VAL A 110 12.06 -8.23 -4.52
C VAL A 110 13.35 -8.96 -4.91
N ASP A 111 14.39 -8.86 -4.08
CA ASP A 111 15.65 -9.57 -4.30
C ASP A 111 15.46 -11.08 -4.33
N LEU A 112 14.62 -11.60 -3.44
CA LEU A 112 14.25 -13.01 -3.41
C LEU A 112 13.56 -13.44 -4.71
N ILE A 113 12.61 -12.67 -5.20
CA ILE A 113 11.89 -12.96 -6.45
C ILE A 113 12.86 -12.98 -7.63
N LYS A 114 13.78 -12.02 -7.74
CA LYS A 114 14.84 -11.98 -8.78
C LYS A 114 15.73 -13.22 -8.73
N GLU A 115 16.24 -13.57 -7.56
CA GLU A 115 17.10 -14.73 -7.36
C GLU A 115 16.41 -16.04 -7.77
N ILE A 116 15.16 -16.20 -7.33
CA ILE A 116 14.38 -17.41 -7.60
C ILE A 116 14.01 -17.52 -9.08
N SER A 117 13.62 -16.42 -9.73
CA SER A 117 13.35 -16.40 -11.16
C SER A 117 14.55 -16.89 -11.96
N SER A 118 15.71 -16.34 -11.67
CA SER A 118 16.97 -16.73 -12.30
C SER A 118 17.31 -18.21 -12.05
N LYS A 119 17.18 -18.67 -10.80
CA LYS A 119 17.54 -20.03 -10.39
C LYS A 119 16.65 -21.11 -10.98
N PHE A 120 15.34 -20.86 -11.10
CA PHE A 120 14.36 -21.84 -11.55
C PHE A 120 13.95 -21.67 -13.02
N GLY A 121 14.40 -20.61 -13.70
CA GLY A 121 14.00 -20.30 -15.08
C GLY A 121 12.50 -20.07 -15.22
N THR A 122 11.86 -19.52 -14.18
CA THR A 122 10.41 -19.24 -14.14
C THR A 122 10.15 -17.87 -14.76
N SER A 123 9.29 -17.79 -15.79
CA SER A 123 8.80 -16.52 -16.31
C SER A 123 7.84 -15.87 -15.32
N MET A 124 7.85 -14.55 -15.22
CA MET A 124 7.00 -13.83 -14.28
C MET A 124 6.17 -12.76 -14.95
N ILE A 125 4.94 -12.58 -14.45
CA ILE A 125 4.13 -11.38 -14.68
C ILE A 125 3.98 -10.70 -13.33
N TYR A 126 4.53 -9.49 -13.22
CA TYR A 126 4.51 -8.69 -12.01
C TYR A 126 3.49 -7.56 -12.13
N ILE A 127 2.46 -7.57 -11.30
CA ILE A 127 1.44 -6.53 -11.24
C ILE A 127 1.77 -5.65 -10.04
N SER A 128 1.95 -4.35 -10.26
CA SER A 128 2.22 -3.39 -9.20
C SER A 128 1.84 -1.97 -9.63
N HIS A 129 1.51 -1.16 -8.65
CA HIS A 129 1.38 0.29 -8.79
C HIS A 129 2.68 1.04 -8.47
N ASN A 130 3.71 0.35 -7.96
CA ASN A 130 5.02 0.91 -7.65
C ASN A 130 5.95 0.82 -8.87
N LEU A 131 6.02 1.90 -9.65
CA LEU A 131 6.84 1.94 -10.87
C LEU A 131 8.35 1.90 -10.61
N GLY A 132 8.80 2.36 -9.44
CA GLY A 132 10.20 2.22 -9.02
C GLY A 132 10.60 0.75 -8.93
N LEU A 133 9.77 -0.04 -8.30
CA LEU A 133 9.94 -1.47 -8.17
C LEU A 133 9.92 -2.19 -9.54
N ILE A 134 8.95 -1.86 -10.39
CA ILE A 134 8.84 -2.42 -11.74
C ILE A 134 10.10 -2.14 -12.56
N ARG A 135 10.66 -0.92 -12.44
CA ARG A 135 11.91 -0.56 -13.13
C ARG A 135 13.10 -1.41 -12.72
N GLU A 136 13.14 -1.83 -11.47
CA GLU A 136 14.25 -2.64 -10.93
C GLU A 136 14.09 -4.13 -11.21
N THR A 137 12.86 -4.61 -11.42
CA THR A 137 12.56 -6.05 -11.42
C THR A 137 12.19 -6.63 -12.77
N CYS A 138 11.69 -5.81 -13.70
CA CYS A 138 11.09 -6.28 -14.93
C CYS A 138 11.90 -5.89 -16.16
N ASP A 139 11.85 -6.71 -17.21
CA ASP A 139 12.47 -6.43 -18.51
C ASP A 139 11.53 -5.62 -19.40
N LYS A 140 10.22 -5.88 -19.30
CA LYS A 140 9.16 -5.27 -20.11
C LYS A 140 8.07 -4.70 -19.25
N ILE A 141 7.40 -3.66 -19.74
CA ILE A 141 6.25 -3.04 -19.07
C ILE A 141 5.06 -2.97 -20.01
N THR A 142 3.88 -3.20 -19.45
CA THR A 142 2.58 -2.89 -20.08
C THR A 142 1.83 -1.95 -19.15
N VAL A 143 1.69 -0.69 -19.55
CA VAL A 143 0.90 0.30 -18.81
C VAL A 143 -0.56 0.13 -19.19
N MET A 144 -1.42 -0.08 -18.19
CA MET A 144 -2.85 -0.30 -18.38
C MET A 144 -3.68 0.87 -17.85
N TYR A 145 -4.69 1.28 -18.60
CA TYR A 145 -5.68 2.26 -18.19
C TYR A 145 -7.08 1.81 -18.59
N SER A 146 -8.00 1.80 -17.62
CA SER A 146 -9.40 1.42 -17.86
C SER A 146 -9.59 0.13 -18.68
N GLY A 147 -8.79 -0.92 -18.36
CA GLY A 147 -8.86 -2.25 -19.01
C GLY A 147 -8.18 -2.35 -20.37
N GLN A 148 -7.45 -1.33 -20.81
CA GLN A 148 -6.71 -1.33 -22.07
C GLN A 148 -5.22 -1.11 -21.85
N ALA A 149 -4.36 -1.80 -22.61
CA ALA A 149 -2.96 -1.47 -22.71
C ALA A 149 -2.84 -0.13 -23.47
N VAL A 150 -2.21 0.85 -22.84
CA VAL A 150 -2.02 2.20 -23.41
C VAL A 150 -0.59 2.42 -23.85
N GLU A 151 0.39 1.77 -23.24
CA GLU A 151 1.79 1.80 -23.66
C GLU A 151 2.47 0.48 -23.29
N VAL A 152 3.28 -0.06 -24.19
CA VAL A 152 3.97 -1.36 -24.03
C VAL A 152 5.40 -1.21 -24.56
N GLY A 153 6.35 -1.83 -23.89
CA GLY A 153 7.73 -1.85 -24.40
C GLY A 153 8.74 -2.41 -23.41
N GLU A 154 10.00 -2.37 -23.80
CA GLU A 154 11.10 -2.64 -22.88
C GLU A 154 11.16 -1.57 -21.81
N ILE A 155 11.50 -1.96 -20.58
CA ILE A 155 11.44 -1.07 -19.42
C ILE A 155 12.26 0.20 -19.64
N GLY A 156 13.52 0.07 -20.08
CA GLY A 156 14.41 1.20 -20.34
C GLY A 156 13.89 2.12 -21.43
N THR A 157 13.30 1.57 -22.49
CA THR A 157 12.74 2.32 -23.60
C THR A 157 11.54 3.16 -23.18
N VAL A 158 10.55 2.54 -22.51
CA VAL A 158 9.34 3.24 -22.05
C VAL A 158 9.70 4.33 -21.03
N PHE A 159 10.56 4.03 -20.05
CA PHE A 159 10.94 4.99 -19.01
C PHE A 159 11.69 6.21 -19.56
N ASN A 160 12.49 6.04 -20.59
CA ASN A 160 13.26 7.14 -21.20
C ASN A 160 12.47 7.88 -22.28
N ASN A 161 11.43 7.26 -22.86
CA ASN A 161 10.70 7.78 -24.01
C ASN A 161 9.19 7.52 -23.92
N MET A 162 8.55 7.89 -22.81
CA MET A 162 7.12 7.76 -22.61
C MET A 162 6.33 8.48 -23.72
N ARG A 163 5.36 7.81 -24.34
CA ARG A 163 4.58 8.34 -25.47
C ARG A 163 3.07 8.31 -25.24
N HIS A 164 2.64 7.98 -24.03
CA HIS A 164 1.24 8.15 -23.64
C HIS A 164 1.10 9.18 -22.51
N PRO A 165 0.19 10.15 -22.59
CA PRO A 165 0.03 11.18 -21.55
C PRO A 165 -0.31 10.61 -20.16
N TYR A 166 -1.01 9.47 -20.10
CA TYR A 166 -1.25 8.78 -18.83
C TYR A 166 0.04 8.21 -18.22
N THR A 167 0.89 7.56 -19.03
CA THR A 167 2.18 7.03 -18.57
C THR A 167 3.02 8.15 -17.99
N GLN A 168 3.11 9.28 -18.69
CA GLN A 168 3.85 10.45 -18.21
C GLN A 168 3.27 11.03 -16.92
N GLY A 169 1.94 11.13 -16.84
CA GLY A 169 1.25 11.56 -15.62
C GLY A 169 1.51 10.63 -14.44
N LEU A 170 1.50 9.32 -14.67
CA LEU A 170 1.79 8.31 -13.66
C LEU A 170 3.22 8.48 -13.10
N PHE A 171 4.20 8.68 -13.98
CA PHE A 171 5.59 8.94 -13.58
C PHE A 171 5.78 10.27 -12.86
N SER A 172 5.06 11.30 -13.26
CA SER A 172 5.11 12.61 -12.62
C SER A 172 4.50 12.61 -11.21
N SER A 173 3.69 11.60 -10.91
CA SER A 173 3.06 11.42 -9.59
C SER A 173 3.92 10.64 -8.59
N ILE A 174 5.10 10.12 -9.01
CA ILE A 174 5.98 9.35 -8.13
C ILE A 174 6.92 10.28 -7.36
N PRO A 175 6.99 10.14 -6.02
CA PRO A 175 8.01 10.83 -5.25
C PRO A 175 9.41 10.26 -5.58
N LEU A 176 10.30 11.08 -6.10
CA LEU A 176 11.68 10.68 -6.31
C LEU A 176 12.51 10.93 -5.05
N PRO A 177 13.45 10.01 -4.69
CA PRO A 177 14.40 10.25 -3.62
C PRO A 177 15.19 11.55 -3.85
N GLY A 178 15.31 12.37 -2.79
CA GLY A 178 16.02 13.65 -2.85
C GLY A 178 15.26 14.80 -3.54
N ALA A 179 14.02 14.60 -3.99
CA ALA A 179 13.21 15.68 -4.51
C ALA A 179 12.61 16.50 -3.36
N ASP A 180 12.89 17.78 -3.32
CA ASP A 180 12.21 18.73 -2.42
C ASP A 180 10.76 18.92 -2.86
N LYS A 181 9.83 18.87 -1.90
CA LYS A 181 8.39 19.10 -2.12
C LYS A 181 8.07 20.44 -2.78
N ASN A 182 8.93 21.43 -2.63
CA ASN A 182 8.78 22.76 -3.22
C ASN A 182 9.42 22.85 -4.61
N ALA A 183 10.52 22.14 -4.86
CA ALA A 183 11.20 22.13 -6.15
C ALA A 183 10.51 21.22 -7.17
N ARG A 184 9.89 20.12 -6.72
CA ARG A 184 9.14 19.18 -7.56
C ARG A 184 7.88 18.71 -6.83
N PRO A 185 6.81 19.52 -6.82
CA PRO A 185 5.54 19.09 -6.26
C PRO A 185 4.98 17.89 -7.02
N LEU A 186 4.38 16.95 -6.31
CA LEU A 186 3.70 15.82 -6.92
C LEU A 186 2.51 16.33 -7.74
N VAL A 187 2.47 15.96 -9.01
CA VAL A 187 1.37 16.33 -9.92
C VAL A 187 0.40 15.16 -9.97
N SER A 188 -0.81 15.37 -9.46
CA SER A 188 -1.88 14.39 -9.58
C SER A 188 -2.50 14.41 -10.98
N ILE A 189 -2.89 13.25 -11.49
CA ILE A 189 -3.66 13.16 -12.73
C ILE A 189 -5.10 13.64 -12.45
N PRO A 190 -5.58 14.71 -13.09
CA PRO A 190 -6.88 15.30 -12.78
C PRO A 190 -8.04 14.37 -13.17
N GLY A 191 -9.20 14.56 -12.53
CA GLY A 191 -10.44 13.82 -12.80
C GLY A 191 -10.43 12.37 -12.27
N GLN A 192 -11.50 11.65 -12.55
CA GLN A 192 -11.71 10.27 -12.08
C GLN A 192 -11.60 9.25 -13.21
N LEU A 193 -11.27 8.01 -12.85
CA LEU A 193 -11.30 6.88 -13.78
C LEU A 193 -12.76 6.66 -14.27
N PRO A 194 -13.02 6.54 -15.57
CA PRO A 194 -14.36 6.27 -16.06
C PRO A 194 -14.83 4.89 -15.60
N LEU A 195 -16.07 4.82 -15.14
CA LEU A 195 -16.70 3.54 -14.81
C LEU A 195 -16.76 2.64 -16.05
N PRO A 196 -16.75 1.31 -15.90
CA PRO A 196 -16.71 0.38 -17.04
C PRO A 196 -17.80 0.64 -18.09
N HIS A 197 -19.01 1.04 -17.66
CA HIS A 197 -20.15 1.37 -18.53
C HIS A 197 -20.14 2.80 -19.07
N GLN A 198 -19.22 3.66 -18.62
CA GLN A 198 -19.07 5.06 -19.04
C GLN A 198 -17.78 5.28 -19.83
N ARG A 199 -17.13 4.22 -20.27
CA ARG A 199 -15.91 4.31 -21.09
C ARG A 199 -16.22 5.02 -22.40
N PRO A 200 -15.44 6.05 -22.78
CA PRO A 200 -15.59 6.68 -24.08
C PRO A 200 -15.27 5.69 -25.22
N PRO A 201 -15.86 5.83 -26.40
CA PRO A 201 -15.63 4.92 -27.52
C PRO A 201 -14.23 4.99 -28.11
N GLY A 202 -13.52 6.11 -27.93
CA GLY A 202 -12.15 6.34 -28.40
C GLY A 202 -11.11 6.10 -27.31
N CYS A 203 -10.23 7.08 -27.11
CA CYS A 203 -9.22 7.03 -26.05
C CYS A 203 -9.89 7.05 -24.66
N THR A 204 -9.72 5.98 -23.90
CA THR A 204 -10.32 5.86 -22.56
C THR A 204 -9.78 6.90 -21.58
N PHE A 205 -8.56 7.39 -21.81
CA PHE A 205 -7.95 8.48 -21.04
C PHE A 205 -8.38 9.88 -21.51
N GLY A 206 -9.06 9.99 -22.67
CA GLY A 206 -9.46 11.26 -23.31
C GLY A 206 -10.06 12.28 -22.35
N PRO A 207 -11.05 11.95 -21.50
CA PRO A 207 -11.68 12.89 -20.56
C PRO A 207 -10.72 13.52 -19.54
N ARG A 208 -9.57 12.95 -19.32
CA ARG A 208 -8.53 13.40 -18.36
C ARG A 208 -7.26 13.90 -19.04
N CYS A 209 -7.22 13.83 -20.35
CA CYS A 209 -6.01 14.12 -21.14
C CYS A 209 -5.93 15.61 -21.47
N ALA A 210 -4.87 16.28 -21.03
CA ALA A 210 -4.61 17.68 -21.40
C ALA A 210 -4.39 17.89 -22.92
N HIS A 211 -4.04 16.81 -23.63
CA HIS A 211 -3.77 16.82 -25.07
C HIS A 211 -4.95 16.28 -25.90
N PHE A 212 -6.16 16.18 -25.31
CA PHE A 212 -7.33 15.66 -26.01
C PHE A 212 -7.69 16.55 -27.23
N GLN A 213 -8.00 15.91 -28.34
CA GLN A 213 -8.48 16.56 -29.55
C GLN A 213 -9.70 15.82 -30.10
N SER A 214 -10.84 16.53 -30.20
CA SER A 214 -12.03 15.98 -30.81
C SER A 214 -11.82 15.67 -32.29
N GLY A 215 -12.48 14.65 -32.79
CA GLY A 215 -12.35 14.15 -34.17
C GLY A 215 -11.13 13.24 -34.36
N ARG A 216 -10.23 13.14 -33.38
CA ARG A 216 -9.05 12.26 -33.41
C ARG A 216 -9.01 11.28 -32.23
N CYS A 217 -9.10 11.80 -30.99
CA CYS A 217 -9.00 10.99 -29.79
C CYS A 217 -10.30 10.27 -29.42
N ASP A 218 -11.43 10.73 -29.92
CA ASP A 218 -12.79 10.19 -29.71
C ASP A 218 -13.21 9.14 -30.75
N ARG A 219 -12.38 8.87 -31.76
CA ARG A 219 -12.66 7.83 -32.75
C ARG A 219 -12.67 6.44 -32.12
N PRO A 220 -13.70 5.61 -32.36
CA PRO A 220 -13.73 4.25 -31.87
C PRO A 220 -12.57 3.40 -32.38
N GLY A 221 -12.11 2.45 -31.54
CA GLY A 221 -11.16 1.44 -31.96
C GLY A 221 -9.73 1.96 -32.21
N LEU A 222 -9.24 2.93 -31.41
CA LEU A 222 -7.87 3.39 -31.51
C LEU A 222 -6.88 2.21 -31.42
N PRO A 223 -6.09 1.95 -32.47
CA PRO A 223 -5.12 0.88 -32.46
C PRO A 223 -3.92 1.22 -31.54
N ILE A 224 -3.24 0.20 -31.05
CA ILE A 224 -1.89 0.34 -30.53
C ILE A 224 -0.95 0.44 -31.73
N ARG A 225 0.01 1.36 -31.72
CA ARG A 225 0.94 1.63 -32.83
C ARG A 225 2.37 1.64 -32.35
N ALA A 226 3.28 1.18 -33.20
CA ALA A 226 4.72 1.26 -32.93
C ALA A 226 5.19 2.72 -32.81
N VAL A 227 6.14 2.94 -31.91
CA VAL A 227 6.78 4.23 -31.68
C VAL A 227 8.10 4.30 -32.46
N GLY A 228 8.06 4.92 -33.64
CA GLY A 228 9.24 5.07 -34.49
C GLY A 228 9.93 3.74 -34.81
N ASP A 229 11.25 3.75 -34.85
CA ASP A 229 12.10 2.58 -35.17
C ASP A 229 12.51 1.79 -33.89
N GLN A 230 11.81 2.00 -32.75
CA GLN A 230 12.11 1.30 -31.51
C GLN A 230 11.37 -0.05 -31.45
N PRO A 231 12.07 -1.18 -31.60
CA PRO A 231 11.43 -2.49 -31.61
C PRO A 231 10.66 -2.76 -30.33
N GLY A 232 9.37 -3.14 -30.47
CA GLY A 232 8.54 -3.53 -29.35
C GLY A 232 8.04 -2.38 -28.47
N HIS A 233 8.31 -1.11 -28.78
CA HIS A 233 7.68 0.03 -28.12
C HIS A 233 6.40 0.41 -28.87
N GLU A 234 5.27 0.28 -28.22
CA GLU A 234 3.94 0.51 -28.80
C GLU A 234 3.10 1.41 -27.90
N VAL A 235 2.28 2.25 -28.52
CA VAL A 235 1.43 3.21 -27.80
C VAL A 235 0.03 3.29 -28.39
N ARG A 236 -0.98 3.42 -27.54
CA ARG A 236 -2.39 3.67 -27.91
C ARG A 236 -2.73 5.15 -27.73
N CYS A 237 -2.10 6.00 -28.51
CA CYS A 237 -2.34 7.43 -28.54
C CYS A 237 -2.48 7.93 -29.98
N ALA A 238 -3.57 8.66 -30.30
CA ALA A 238 -3.78 9.19 -31.64
C ALA A 238 -2.78 10.30 -32.01
N ARG A 239 -2.15 10.92 -31.01
CA ARG A 239 -1.36 12.15 -31.15
C ARG A 239 0.08 12.04 -30.67
N PHE A 240 0.58 10.83 -30.37
CA PHE A 240 1.89 10.67 -29.71
C PHE A 240 3.07 11.27 -30.50
N GLU A 241 2.93 11.43 -31.82
CA GLU A 241 3.94 12.05 -32.68
C GLU A 241 3.94 13.58 -32.65
N GLU A 242 2.82 14.19 -32.24
CA GLU A 242 2.58 15.63 -32.26
C GLU A 242 2.78 16.30 -30.90
N ILE A 243 2.73 15.53 -29.82
CA ILE A 243 2.85 16.05 -28.45
C ILE A 243 4.30 16.43 -28.19
N ASP A 244 4.50 17.67 -27.72
CA ASP A 244 5.81 18.09 -27.16
C ASP A 244 6.02 17.47 -25.78
N TRP A 245 6.76 16.37 -25.75
CA TRP A 245 7.05 15.60 -24.55
C TRP A 245 8.05 16.30 -23.60
N GLY A 246 8.77 17.33 -24.08
CA GLY A 246 9.71 18.12 -23.27
C GLY A 246 9.01 19.16 -22.39
N ALA A 247 7.84 19.63 -22.79
CA ALA A 247 7.08 20.66 -22.05
C ALA A 247 6.24 20.08 -20.90
N ALA A 248 5.94 18.81 -20.91
CA ALA A 248 4.94 18.17 -20.04
C ALA A 248 5.39 17.88 -18.59
N GLY A 249 6.53 18.39 -18.15
CA GLY A 249 7.01 18.28 -16.76
C GLY A 249 7.07 19.58 -15.97
N LYS A 250 6.67 20.72 -16.56
CA LYS A 250 6.97 22.05 -16.00
C LYS A 250 5.82 22.77 -15.29
N ALA A 251 4.63 22.21 -15.19
CA ALA A 251 3.55 22.83 -14.42
C ALA A 251 3.68 22.50 -12.92
N ALA A 252 4.73 22.97 -12.28
CA ALA A 252 4.80 23.02 -10.84
C ALA A 252 3.87 24.13 -10.34
N ILE A 253 2.80 23.78 -9.66
CA ILE A 253 2.06 24.76 -8.85
C ILE A 253 3.00 25.11 -7.69
N ALA A 254 3.64 26.29 -7.76
CA ALA A 254 4.38 26.83 -6.64
C ALA A 254 3.39 26.97 -5.46
N ARG A 255 3.59 26.19 -4.42
CA ARG A 255 2.89 26.40 -3.15
C ARG A 255 3.73 27.37 -2.34
N ASP A 256 3.12 28.46 -1.91
CA ASP A 256 3.75 29.37 -0.97
C ASP A 256 4.20 28.57 0.26
N ALA A 257 5.47 28.71 0.62
CA ALA A 257 6.01 28.07 1.81
C ALA A 257 5.34 28.66 3.05
N VAL A 258 4.44 27.90 3.66
CA VAL A 258 3.80 28.30 4.91
C VAL A 258 4.86 28.24 6.01
N LYS A 259 5.08 29.37 6.72
CA LYS A 259 5.99 29.41 7.87
C LYS A 259 5.33 28.65 9.03
N PRO A 260 6.03 27.72 9.69
CA PRO A 260 5.52 27.06 10.88
C PRO A 260 5.18 28.07 11.97
N GLY A 261 4.01 27.90 12.60
CA GLY A 261 3.55 28.73 13.72
C GLY A 261 4.02 28.22 15.09
N ASP A 262 3.16 28.37 16.09
CA ASP A 262 3.43 27.93 17.47
C ASP A 262 3.46 26.41 17.60
N ILE A 263 4.07 25.91 18.70
CA ILE A 263 4.11 24.47 19.01
C ILE A 263 2.69 23.98 19.34
N VAL A 264 2.17 23.05 18.57
CA VAL A 264 0.85 22.44 18.76
C VAL A 264 0.95 21.13 19.54
N LEU A 265 1.94 20.31 19.23
CA LEU A 265 2.20 19.04 19.91
C LEU A 265 3.63 19.01 20.40
N LYS A 266 3.82 18.70 21.68
CA LYS A 266 5.12 18.42 22.27
C LYS A 266 5.11 17.02 22.87
N VAL A 267 6.09 16.24 22.51
CA VAL A 267 6.34 14.90 23.04
C VAL A 267 7.70 14.93 23.75
N ASP A 268 7.70 14.55 25.03
CA ASP A 268 8.87 14.67 25.89
C ASP A 268 9.13 13.35 26.60
N HIS A 269 10.21 12.66 26.22
CA HIS A 269 10.64 11.38 26.76
C HIS A 269 9.53 10.32 26.89
N LEU A 270 8.60 10.26 25.90
CA LEU A 270 7.48 9.35 25.91
C LEU A 270 7.93 7.90 25.89
N LYS A 271 7.40 7.11 26.85
CA LYS A 271 7.53 5.65 26.91
C LYS A 271 6.17 4.99 26.91
N LYS A 272 6.05 3.88 26.17
CA LYS A 272 4.91 2.96 26.26
C LYS A 272 5.40 1.55 26.30
N HIS A 273 5.19 0.89 27.41
CA HIS A 273 5.53 -0.50 27.65
C HIS A 273 4.26 -1.32 27.87
N TYR A 274 4.27 -2.56 27.40
CA TYR A 274 3.22 -3.54 27.63
C TYR A 274 3.77 -4.72 28.42
N GLU A 275 3.04 -5.15 29.44
CA GLU A 275 3.33 -6.38 30.16
C GLU A 275 2.60 -7.54 29.48
N VAL A 276 3.35 -8.53 29.02
CA VAL A 276 2.82 -9.72 28.35
C VAL A 276 3.15 -10.93 29.20
N SER A 277 2.12 -11.62 29.71
CA SER A 277 2.31 -12.88 30.44
C SER A 277 2.73 -13.99 29.46
N ARG A 278 3.91 -14.56 29.66
CA ARG A 278 4.38 -15.76 28.95
C ARG A 278 4.24 -16.96 29.87
N GLY A 279 3.20 -17.78 29.70
CA GLY A 279 3.10 -19.05 30.39
C GLY A 279 1.69 -19.58 30.56
N GLY A 280 1.58 -20.91 30.70
CA GLY A 280 0.33 -21.63 30.96
C GLY A 280 -0.14 -21.50 32.40
N ALA A 281 -1.19 -22.24 32.76
CA ALA A 281 -1.94 -22.18 34.04
C ALA A 281 -1.12 -22.37 35.33
N PHE A 282 0.15 -22.69 35.25
CA PHE A 282 1.05 -22.90 36.41
C PHE A 282 2.38 -22.18 36.21
N GLY A 283 2.44 -20.88 36.57
CA GLY A 283 3.67 -20.11 36.67
C GLY A 283 4.16 -19.50 35.35
N GLY A 284 3.81 -18.26 35.04
CA GLY A 284 4.29 -17.53 33.87
C GLY A 284 5.28 -16.44 34.23
N SER A 285 6.32 -16.24 33.39
CA SER A 285 7.14 -15.04 33.44
C SER A 285 6.43 -13.88 32.75
N VAL A 286 6.47 -12.69 33.36
CA VAL A 286 6.00 -11.46 32.71
C VAL A 286 7.14 -10.92 31.83
N ALA A 287 6.90 -10.77 30.54
CA ALA A 287 7.82 -10.12 29.63
C ALA A 287 7.33 -8.70 29.33
N THR A 288 8.22 -7.74 29.37
CA THR A 288 7.92 -6.35 29.02
C THR A 288 8.24 -6.11 27.55
N VAL A 289 7.23 -5.72 26.78
CA VAL A 289 7.38 -5.25 25.40
C VAL A 289 7.50 -3.73 25.42
N ARG A 290 8.65 -3.20 25.06
CA ARG A 290 8.94 -1.77 25.00
C ARG A 290 8.58 -1.24 23.62
N ALA A 291 7.32 -0.84 23.44
CA ALA A 291 6.81 -0.39 22.16
C ALA A 291 7.28 1.02 21.78
N ASN A 292 7.37 1.93 22.76
CA ASN A 292 8.08 3.19 22.64
C ASN A 292 8.99 3.32 23.88
N GLU A 293 10.26 3.66 23.66
CA GLU A 293 11.25 3.71 24.76
C GLU A 293 11.67 5.13 25.14
N ASP A 294 11.85 6.01 24.14
CA ASP A 294 12.22 7.40 24.38
C ASP A 294 11.92 8.24 23.14
N LEU A 295 10.70 8.76 23.03
CA LEU A 295 10.31 9.64 21.93
C LEU A 295 10.27 11.08 22.40
N THR A 296 11.04 11.95 21.74
CA THR A 296 11.09 13.39 22.02
C THR A 296 11.09 14.16 20.70
N PHE A 297 10.05 14.95 20.46
CA PHE A 297 9.95 15.87 19.33
C PHE A 297 8.80 16.84 19.50
N GLU A 298 8.76 17.86 18.64
CA GLU A 298 7.70 18.87 18.59
C GLU A 298 7.08 18.93 17.20
N ALA A 299 5.81 19.31 17.12
CA ALA A 299 5.14 19.66 15.89
C ALA A 299 4.48 21.02 16.03
N ARG A 300 4.59 21.85 14.98
CA ARG A 300 4.12 23.24 14.96
C ARG A 300 2.89 23.40 14.07
N GLU A 301 2.19 24.51 14.21
CA GLU A 301 1.08 24.87 13.33
C GLU A 301 1.55 24.90 11.86
N ALA A 302 0.72 24.37 10.97
CA ALA A 302 0.98 24.26 9.53
C ALA A 302 2.24 23.46 9.16
N GLU A 303 2.84 22.72 10.10
CA GLU A 303 3.94 21.80 9.87
C GLU A 303 3.41 20.37 9.64
N THR A 304 4.10 19.63 8.77
CA THR A 304 3.86 18.19 8.58
C THR A 304 5.07 17.43 9.08
N VAL A 305 4.90 16.69 10.18
CA VAL A 305 5.95 15.85 10.77
C VAL A 305 5.73 14.40 10.31
N ALA A 306 6.77 13.76 9.76
CA ALA A 306 6.74 12.35 9.37
C ALA A 306 7.41 11.48 10.43
N ILE A 307 6.72 10.40 10.85
CA ILE A 307 7.27 9.35 11.71
C ILE A 307 7.46 8.12 10.87
N VAL A 308 8.71 7.72 10.64
CA VAL A 308 9.09 6.63 9.75
C VAL A 308 9.79 5.52 10.54
N GLY A 309 9.75 4.31 10.02
CA GLY A 309 10.40 3.13 10.59
C GLY A 309 9.75 1.84 10.13
N GLU A 310 10.37 0.70 10.43
CA GLU A 310 9.89 -0.64 10.06
C GLU A 310 8.56 -1.01 10.76
N SER A 311 7.90 -2.05 10.25
CA SER A 311 6.70 -2.59 10.89
C SER A 311 7.02 -3.08 12.31
N GLY A 312 6.14 -2.74 13.27
CA GLY A 312 6.34 -3.10 14.68
C GLY A 312 7.24 -2.18 15.48
N CYS A 313 7.86 -1.13 14.90
CA CYS A 313 8.75 -0.21 15.64
C CYS A 313 8.00 0.80 16.55
N GLY A 314 6.70 0.70 16.72
CA GLY A 314 5.94 1.52 17.68
C GLY A 314 5.18 2.74 17.11
N LYS A 315 5.21 3.00 15.79
CA LYS A 315 4.51 4.15 15.17
C LYS A 315 3.02 4.22 15.52
N SER A 316 2.32 3.11 15.33
CA SER A 316 0.88 3.01 15.65
C SER A 316 0.61 3.07 17.15
N THR A 317 1.54 2.59 17.98
CA THR A 317 1.46 2.72 19.44
C THR A 317 1.54 4.18 19.86
N PHE A 318 2.49 4.93 19.31
CA PHE A 318 2.59 6.37 19.52
C PHE A 318 1.28 7.09 19.13
N ALA A 319 0.75 6.82 17.94
CA ALA A 319 -0.51 7.42 17.49
C ALA A 319 -1.68 7.11 18.45
N LYS A 320 -1.76 5.86 18.96
CA LYS A 320 -2.77 5.46 19.94
C LYS A 320 -2.63 6.21 21.28
N VAL A 321 -1.39 6.48 21.73
CA VAL A 321 -1.15 7.27 22.95
C VAL A 321 -1.62 8.71 22.74
N VAL A 322 -1.28 9.35 21.64
CA VAL A 322 -1.72 10.71 21.31
C VAL A 322 -3.27 10.77 21.29
N MET A 323 -3.91 9.77 20.68
CA MET A 323 -5.38 9.70 20.61
C MET A 323 -6.04 9.32 21.94
N GLY A 324 -5.28 8.92 22.98
CA GLY A 324 -5.80 8.46 24.26
C GLY A 324 -6.49 7.10 24.20
N LEU A 325 -6.20 6.30 23.18
CA LEU A 325 -6.59 4.89 23.06
C LEU A 325 -5.70 3.99 23.92
N GLU A 326 -4.50 4.47 24.21
CA GLU A 326 -3.52 3.88 25.11
C GLU A 326 -2.97 4.98 26.01
N GLU A 327 -2.64 4.66 27.25
CA GLU A 327 -1.98 5.59 28.18
C GLU A 327 -0.47 5.43 28.08
N SER A 328 0.29 6.53 28.23
CA SER A 328 1.75 6.48 28.32
C SER A 328 2.19 5.74 29.59
N SER A 329 3.31 5.02 29.53
CA SER A 329 3.92 4.43 30.72
C SER A 329 4.73 5.45 31.52
N SER A 330 5.36 6.39 30.82
CA SER A 330 6.04 7.57 31.38
C SER A 330 6.33 8.60 30.28
N GLY A 331 6.90 9.76 30.66
CA GLY A 331 7.08 10.89 29.79
C GLY A 331 5.80 11.72 29.63
N ALA A 332 5.85 12.78 28.85
CA ALA A 332 4.74 13.72 28.69
C ALA A 332 4.38 13.89 27.20
N VAL A 333 3.08 14.04 26.93
CA VAL A 333 2.55 14.45 25.62
C VAL A 333 1.58 15.59 25.84
N THR A 334 1.91 16.78 25.33
CA THR A 334 1.09 17.97 25.47
C THR A 334 0.54 18.45 24.13
N LEU A 335 -0.74 18.81 24.10
CA LEU A 335 -1.42 19.43 22.97
C LEU A 335 -1.72 20.90 23.34
N GLY A 336 -0.94 21.83 22.79
CA GLY A 336 -0.90 23.19 23.30
C GLY A 336 -0.48 23.20 24.77
N ASN A 337 -1.40 23.62 25.66
CA ASN A 337 -1.18 23.66 27.11
C ASN A 337 -1.80 22.48 27.87
N LEU A 338 -2.32 21.47 27.17
CA LEU A 338 -3.04 20.33 27.77
C LEU A 338 -2.16 19.09 27.76
N GLU A 339 -1.89 18.50 28.94
CA GLU A 339 -1.30 17.16 29.04
C GLU A 339 -2.32 16.12 28.58
N ILE A 340 -1.93 15.27 27.63
CA ILE A 340 -2.81 14.26 27.03
C ILE A 340 -2.27 12.84 27.08
N GLY A 341 -0.99 12.65 27.37
CA GLY A 341 -0.31 11.35 27.26
C GLY A 341 -0.83 10.30 28.23
N ALA A 342 -1.15 10.69 29.46
CA ALA A 342 -1.71 9.83 30.50
C ALA A 342 -3.25 9.91 30.61
N VAL A 343 -3.92 10.67 29.73
CA VAL A 343 -5.37 10.90 29.80
C VAL A 343 -6.08 10.06 28.73
N PRO A 344 -6.85 9.01 29.12
CA PRO A 344 -7.60 8.21 28.17
C PRO A 344 -8.69 9.03 27.48
N VAL A 345 -9.02 8.67 26.23
CA VAL A 345 -9.97 9.41 25.38
C VAL A 345 -11.34 9.63 26.05
N ARG A 346 -11.79 8.67 26.85
CA ARG A 346 -13.07 8.74 27.60
C ARG A 346 -13.10 9.84 28.67
N SER A 347 -11.93 10.28 29.13
CA SER A 347 -11.76 11.31 30.16
C SER A 347 -11.43 12.69 29.58
N ARG A 348 -11.27 12.78 28.25
CA ARG A 348 -11.02 14.03 27.54
C ARG A 348 -12.33 14.75 27.20
N ASP A 349 -12.34 16.05 27.29
CA ASP A 349 -13.51 16.84 26.88
C ASP A 349 -13.68 16.87 25.35
N THR A 350 -14.88 17.21 24.89
CA THR A 350 -15.22 17.25 23.46
C THR A 350 -14.35 18.24 22.70
N LYS A 351 -13.94 19.36 23.32
CA LYS A 351 -13.06 20.38 22.68
C LYS A 351 -11.67 19.80 22.42
N THR A 352 -11.12 19.03 23.35
CA THR A 352 -9.82 18.37 23.19
C THR A 352 -9.91 17.27 22.12
N ILE A 353 -10.96 16.44 22.14
CA ILE A 353 -11.18 15.40 21.13
C ILE A 353 -11.33 16.00 19.72
N SER A 354 -12.04 17.11 19.58
CA SER A 354 -12.27 17.77 18.28
C SER A 354 -11.01 18.35 17.65
N LYS A 355 -9.97 18.64 18.44
CA LYS A 355 -8.68 19.16 17.95
C LYS A 355 -7.80 18.08 17.31
N MET A 356 -8.11 16.82 17.54
CA MET A 356 -7.31 15.68 17.07
C MET A 356 -8.18 14.75 16.26
N GLN A 357 -7.68 14.35 15.11
CA GLN A 357 -8.34 13.37 14.23
C GLN A 357 -7.32 12.33 13.79
N MET A 358 -7.76 11.10 13.62
CA MET A 358 -6.92 10.00 13.14
C MET A 358 -7.56 9.33 11.93
N VAL A 359 -6.78 9.18 10.87
CA VAL A 359 -7.13 8.33 9.73
C VAL A 359 -6.43 6.99 9.94
N PHE A 360 -7.22 5.93 10.08
CA PHE A 360 -6.69 4.59 10.29
C PHE A 360 -6.22 3.96 8.99
N GLN A 361 -5.29 3.02 9.10
CA GLN A 361 -4.68 2.32 7.96
C GLN A 361 -5.70 1.54 7.12
N ASN A 362 -6.70 0.91 7.78
CA ASN A 362 -7.74 0.15 7.10
C ASN A 362 -9.10 0.84 7.27
N PRO A 363 -9.66 1.45 6.19
CA PRO A 363 -10.97 2.10 6.26
C PRO A 363 -12.10 1.14 6.56
N ASP A 364 -12.06 -0.11 6.09
CA ASP A 364 -13.12 -1.10 6.30
C ASP A 364 -13.25 -1.50 7.77
N SER A 365 -12.14 -1.54 8.51
CA SER A 365 -12.16 -1.78 9.96
C SER A 365 -12.64 -0.56 10.77
N THR A 366 -12.66 0.62 10.16
CA THR A 366 -12.99 1.89 10.81
C THR A 366 -14.46 2.26 10.63
N LEU A 367 -15.01 1.94 9.46
CA LEU A 367 -16.41 2.21 9.14
C LEU A 367 -17.30 1.06 9.62
N ASN A 368 -18.39 1.41 10.31
CA ASN A 368 -19.38 0.41 10.69
C ASN A 368 -20.22 0.03 9.45
N PRO A 369 -20.14 -1.24 8.96
CA PRO A 369 -20.84 -1.67 7.76
C PRO A 369 -22.38 -1.67 7.91
N SER A 370 -22.91 -1.61 9.16
CA SER A 370 -24.33 -1.51 9.42
C SER A 370 -24.91 -0.10 9.29
N HIS A 371 -24.06 0.89 9.04
CA HIS A 371 -24.48 2.29 8.93
C HIS A 371 -24.16 2.84 7.54
N THR A 372 -25.03 3.70 7.03
CA THR A 372 -24.76 4.45 5.81
C THR A 372 -23.66 5.50 6.05
N VAL A 373 -22.93 5.87 5.01
CA VAL A 373 -21.90 6.93 5.05
C VAL A 373 -22.51 8.23 5.59
N GLY A 374 -23.72 8.59 5.11
CA GLY A 374 -24.44 9.77 5.58
C GLY A 374 -24.68 9.75 7.11
N PHE A 375 -25.11 8.62 7.67
CA PHE A 375 -25.31 8.48 9.13
C PHE A 375 -23.99 8.63 9.91
N ILE A 376 -22.89 8.07 9.41
CA ILE A 376 -21.56 8.17 10.05
C ILE A 376 -21.09 9.62 10.08
N LEU A 377 -21.23 10.34 8.97
CA LEU A 377 -20.86 11.76 8.86
C LEU A 377 -21.74 12.64 9.75
N ASP A 378 -23.06 12.44 9.70
CA ASP A 378 -24.02 13.15 10.55
C ASP A 378 -23.70 13.01 12.04
N ARG A 379 -23.44 11.77 12.48
CA ARG A 379 -23.03 11.49 13.86
C ARG A 379 -21.73 12.20 14.24
N ALA A 380 -20.75 12.28 13.33
CA ALA A 380 -19.49 12.97 13.59
C ALA A 380 -19.71 14.49 13.77
N VAL A 381 -20.49 15.10 12.89
CA VAL A 381 -20.82 16.54 12.95
C VAL A 381 -21.55 16.87 14.27
N HIS A 382 -22.53 16.07 14.66
CA HIS A 382 -23.27 16.25 15.92
C HIS A 382 -22.39 16.07 17.16
N LYS A 383 -21.57 15.00 17.20
CA LYS A 383 -20.70 14.72 18.35
C LYS A 383 -19.60 15.76 18.54
N LEU A 384 -19.06 16.31 17.47
CA LEU A 384 -17.98 17.31 17.55
C LEU A 384 -18.48 18.73 17.74
N GLY A 385 -19.82 18.93 17.86
CA GLY A 385 -20.41 20.23 18.18
C GLY A 385 -20.26 21.31 17.11
N ARG A 386 -19.97 20.92 15.87
CA ARG A 386 -19.81 21.88 14.76
C ARG A 386 -21.14 22.29 14.12
N ALA A 387 -22.18 21.48 14.26
CA ALA A 387 -23.52 21.85 13.87
C ALA A 387 -24.22 22.48 15.10
N GLY A 388 -24.65 23.73 14.99
CA GLY A 388 -25.64 24.28 15.92
C GLY A 388 -26.90 23.40 15.91
N ASN A 389 -27.82 23.60 16.83
CA ASN A 389 -29.03 22.77 17.09
C ASN A 389 -29.99 22.55 15.89
N ALA A 390 -29.61 22.82 14.66
CA ALA A 390 -30.44 22.68 13.48
C ALA A 390 -29.94 21.53 12.58
N ALA A 391 -30.77 20.49 12.40
CA ALA A 391 -30.56 19.37 11.49
C ALA A 391 -30.22 19.83 10.03
N ASP A 392 -30.72 20.97 9.61
CA ASP A 392 -30.46 21.57 8.29
C ASP A 392 -29.02 22.03 8.11
N GLN A 393 -28.37 22.53 9.17
CA GLN A 393 -26.96 22.92 9.12
C GLN A 393 -26.02 21.69 9.03
N ALA A 394 -26.35 20.60 9.71
CA ALA A 394 -25.61 19.35 9.63
C ALA A 394 -25.67 18.76 8.21
N THR A 395 -26.83 18.73 7.59
CA THR A 395 -27.05 18.26 6.22
C THR A 395 -26.30 19.12 5.20
N GLY A 396 -26.31 20.45 5.37
CA GLY A 396 -25.55 21.37 4.53
C GLY A 396 -24.04 21.19 4.64
N GLU A 397 -23.51 20.94 5.85
CA GLU A 397 -22.09 20.73 6.08
C GLU A 397 -21.63 19.36 5.56
N ILE A 398 -22.44 18.30 5.71
CA ILE A 398 -22.17 16.98 5.12
C ILE A 398 -22.14 17.08 3.59
N SER A 399 -23.10 17.77 2.98
CA SER A 399 -23.12 18.00 1.54
C SER A 399 -21.88 18.75 1.06
N ARG A 400 -21.45 19.75 1.81
CA ARG A 400 -20.24 20.53 1.53
C ARG A 400 -18.97 19.67 1.63
N ILE A 401 -18.83 18.83 2.65
CA ILE A 401 -17.71 17.89 2.81
C ILE A 401 -17.66 16.91 1.63
N LEU A 402 -18.81 16.34 1.23
CA LEU A 402 -18.88 15.38 0.12
C LEU A 402 -18.64 16.03 -1.26
N VAL A 403 -18.93 17.31 -1.42
CA VAL A 403 -18.69 18.05 -2.68
C VAL A 403 -17.24 18.53 -2.79
N THR A 404 -16.60 18.94 -1.67
CA THR A 404 -15.20 19.38 -1.68
C THR A 404 -14.20 18.23 -1.76
N SER A 405 -14.64 16.99 -1.57
CA SER A 405 -13.84 15.77 -1.75
C SER A 405 -13.86 15.21 -3.19
N ARG A 406 -14.47 15.94 -4.13
CA ARG A 406 -14.44 15.66 -5.57
C ARG A 406 -13.31 16.47 -6.21
#